data_b510251c9925792786b5ae4252e2c85a
#
_entry.id   b510251c9925792786b5ae4252e2c85a
#
_cell.length_a   1.000
_cell.length_b   1.000
_cell.length_c   1.000
_cell.angle_alpha   90.00
_cell.angle_beta   90.00
_cell.angle_gamma   90.00
#
_symmetry.space_group_name_H-M   'P 1'
#
loop_
_entity.id
_entity.type
_entity.pdbx_description
1 polymer ?
#
loop_
_entity_poly.entity_id
_entity_poly.type
_entity_poly.pdbx_seq_one_letter_code
_entity_poly.pdbx_strand_id
1 'polypeptide(L)'
;MFKRFKIRQLTKKLKAMQQNRIHNQPPDEILAKEISYYYQLAGVYNSLIGNKSFPFASDMASACLRAAASLDDAEAQYQIGKKLLDEAKLRQTLQSEGLFASPSNERQMHQLYEEAHAYLQTAEKRGHVLAKRLRGLSYINGWGVPADKEQGFDLVVASIEQENSWDKVPQIFASIGLNKPEFFSALTKHRGSKG
;
A
#
# COMPACT_ATOMS: atom_id res chain seq x y z
N MET A 1 8.21 -8.77 28.82
CA MET A 1 8.58 -7.48 29.50
C MET A 1 9.19 -6.47 28.52
N PHE A 2 10.18 -6.82 27.72
CA PHE A 2 10.92 -5.93 26.80
C PHE A 2 10.03 -5.20 25.76
N LYS A 3 9.06 -5.88 25.10
CA LYS A 3 8.19 -5.26 24.08
C LYS A 3 7.29 -4.17 24.66
N ARG A 4 6.72 -4.37 25.88
CA ARG A 4 5.94 -3.33 26.58
C ARG A 4 6.76 -2.09 26.90
N PHE A 5 7.99 -2.28 27.32
CA PHE A 5 8.92 -1.19 27.59
C PHE A 5 9.25 -0.40 26.32
N LYS A 6 9.53 -1.10 25.20
CA LYS A 6 9.82 -0.47 23.90
C LYS A 6 8.61 0.32 23.39
N ILE A 7 7.39 -0.21 23.51
CA ILE A 7 6.15 0.53 23.16
C ILE A 7 6.08 1.81 23.97
N ARG A 8 6.25 1.74 25.31
CA ARG A 8 6.17 2.92 26.18
C ARG A 8 7.21 3.99 25.84
N GLN A 9 8.44 3.57 25.54
CA GLN A 9 9.51 4.51 25.13
C GLN A 9 9.18 5.19 23.80
N LEU A 10 8.80 4.42 22.77
CA LEU A 10 8.49 4.97 21.44
C LEU A 10 7.28 5.89 21.49
N THR A 11 6.22 5.52 22.21
CA THR A 11 5.03 6.35 22.39
C THR A 11 5.36 7.68 23.09
N LYS A 12 6.25 7.67 24.11
CA LYS A 12 6.70 8.91 24.78
C LYS A 12 7.44 9.82 23.82
N LYS A 13 8.35 9.27 23.01
CA LYS A 13 9.10 10.05 22.00
C LYS A 13 8.18 10.64 20.95
N LEU A 14 7.24 9.85 20.41
CA LEU A 14 6.27 10.30 19.42
C LEU A 14 5.38 11.43 19.96
N LYS A 15 4.88 11.30 21.19
CA LYS A 15 4.07 12.37 21.82
C LYS A 15 4.84 13.68 21.92
N ALA A 16 6.11 13.63 22.32
CA ALA A 16 6.94 14.84 22.41
C ALA A 16 7.16 15.49 21.04
N MET A 17 7.38 14.67 19.98
CA MET A 17 7.56 15.17 18.62
C MET A 17 6.26 15.77 18.05
N GLN A 18 5.12 15.13 18.28
CA GLN A 18 3.81 15.66 17.88
C GLN A 18 3.51 17.01 18.54
N GLN A 19 3.78 17.16 19.82
CA GLN A 19 3.60 18.44 20.54
C GLN A 19 4.46 19.55 19.95
N ASN A 20 5.72 19.27 19.66
CA ASN A 20 6.62 20.25 19.04
C ASN A 20 6.17 20.63 17.62
N ARG A 21 5.61 19.70 16.84
CA ARG A 21 5.11 19.96 15.50
C ARG A 21 3.86 20.85 15.46
N ILE A 22 3.03 20.84 16.49
CA ILE A 22 1.86 21.74 16.59
C ILE A 22 2.28 23.21 16.62
N HIS A 23 3.45 23.50 17.15
CA HIS A 23 3.94 24.87 17.33
C HIS A 23 4.96 25.32 16.29
N ASN A 24 5.64 24.40 15.62
CA ASN A 24 6.71 24.66 14.66
C ASN A 24 6.67 23.68 13.51
N GLN A 25 6.93 24.13 12.28
CA GLN A 25 7.18 23.24 11.16
C GLN A 25 8.56 22.57 11.36
N PRO A 26 8.61 21.25 11.60
CA PRO A 26 9.88 20.60 11.92
C PRO A 26 10.77 20.50 10.67
N PRO A 27 12.09 20.54 10.82
CA PRO A 27 13.04 20.16 9.78
C PRO A 27 12.79 18.73 9.29
N ASP A 28 13.15 18.46 8.02
CA ASP A 28 12.95 17.14 7.38
C ASP A 28 13.60 16.00 8.17
N GLU A 29 14.76 16.22 8.79
CA GLU A 29 15.43 15.23 9.63
C GLU A 29 14.59 14.81 10.85
N ILE A 30 13.89 15.78 11.46
CA ILE A 30 13.02 15.50 12.61
C ILE A 30 11.79 14.74 12.15
N LEU A 31 11.25 15.09 10.98
CA LEU A 31 10.12 14.40 10.36
C LEU A 31 10.47 12.95 10.00
N ALA A 32 11.63 12.73 9.37
CA ALA A 32 12.13 11.39 9.05
C ALA A 32 12.32 10.53 10.32
N LYS A 33 12.78 11.15 11.42
CA LYS A 33 12.92 10.48 12.71
C LYS A 33 11.57 10.11 13.33
N GLU A 34 10.57 10.98 13.22
CA GLU A 34 9.19 10.70 13.67
C GLU A 34 8.63 9.51 12.89
N ILE A 35 8.74 9.52 11.55
CA ILE A 35 8.33 8.42 10.66
C ILE A 35 9.04 7.11 11.07
N SER A 36 10.35 7.14 11.30
CA SER A 36 11.11 5.98 11.76
C SER A 36 10.58 5.39 13.08
N TYR A 37 10.16 6.24 14.02
CA TYR A 37 9.56 5.76 15.27
C TYR A 37 8.19 5.12 15.06
N TYR A 38 7.38 5.62 14.13
CA TYR A 38 6.13 4.96 13.75
C TYR A 38 6.38 3.57 13.15
N TYR A 39 7.36 3.42 12.26
CA TYR A 39 7.73 2.10 11.72
C TYR A 39 8.23 1.14 12.80
N GLN A 40 9.08 1.62 13.71
CA GLN A 40 9.54 0.80 14.82
C GLN A 40 8.38 0.34 15.70
N LEU A 41 7.43 1.23 15.98
CA LEU A 41 6.28 0.91 16.81
C LEU A 41 5.33 -0.06 16.09
N ALA A 42 5.07 0.14 14.79
CA ALA A 42 4.32 -0.79 13.95
C ALA A 42 4.97 -2.18 13.94
N GLY A 43 6.29 -2.27 13.79
CA GLY A 43 7.04 -3.54 13.84
C GLY A 43 6.89 -4.25 15.19
N VAL A 44 6.91 -3.50 16.30
CA VAL A 44 6.66 -4.10 17.63
C VAL A 44 5.24 -4.65 17.72
N TYR A 45 4.22 -3.90 17.27
CA TYR A 45 2.83 -4.38 17.30
C TYR A 45 2.62 -5.56 16.36
N ASN A 46 3.18 -5.55 15.15
CA ASN A 46 3.11 -6.70 14.23
C ASN A 46 3.67 -7.98 14.87
N SER A 47 4.75 -7.86 15.65
CA SER A 47 5.32 -9.01 16.38
C SER A 47 4.47 -9.50 17.58
N LEU A 48 3.38 -8.80 17.88
CA LEU A 48 2.43 -9.12 18.95
C LEU A 48 1.07 -9.60 18.43
N ILE A 49 0.88 -9.64 17.12
CA ILE A 49 -0.35 -10.16 16.50
C ILE A 49 -0.55 -11.62 16.95
N GLY A 50 -1.75 -11.97 17.36
CA GLY A 50 -2.09 -13.27 17.94
C GLY A 50 -1.79 -13.43 19.44
N ASN A 51 -1.13 -12.45 20.07
CA ASN A 51 -0.88 -12.49 21.50
C ASN A 51 -2.12 -12.03 22.28
N LYS A 52 -2.67 -12.90 23.13
CA LYS A 52 -3.87 -12.64 23.95
C LYS A 52 -3.78 -11.37 24.82
N SER A 53 -2.56 -10.97 25.23
CA SER A 53 -2.33 -9.74 26.01
C SER A 53 -2.32 -8.45 25.16
N PHE A 54 -2.43 -8.58 23.84
CA PHE A 54 -2.41 -7.46 22.88
C PHE A 54 -3.45 -7.71 21.77
N PRO A 55 -4.75 -7.79 22.11
CA PRO A 55 -5.80 -8.16 21.15
C PRO A 55 -5.89 -7.18 19.96
N PHE A 56 -5.54 -5.90 20.17
CA PHE A 56 -5.60 -4.85 19.16
C PHE A 56 -4.24 -4.59 18.47
N ALA A 57 -3.29 -5.53 18.52
CA ALA A 57 -1.94 -5.33 17.97
C ALA A 57 -1.96 -5.01 16.46
N SER A 58 -2.82 -5.67 15.69
CA SER A 58 -3.00 -5.40 14.26
C SER A 58 -3.49 -3.97 13.99
N ASP A 59 -4.49 -3.52 14.75
CA ASP A 59 -5.06 -2.18 14.61
C ASP A 59 -4.05 -1.10 15.00
N MET A 60 -3.30 -1.33 16.06
CA MET A 60 -2.24 -0.43 16.52
C MET A 60 -1.09 -0.33 15.50
N ALA A 61 -0.70 -1.46 14.88
CA ALA A 61 0.28 -1.44 13.80
C ALA A 61 -0.22 -0.61 12.61
N SER A 62 -1.47 -0.81 12.20
CA SER A 62 -2.10 -0.05 11.13
C SER A 62 -2.21 1.43 11.45
N ALA A 63 -2.56 1.79 12.69
CA ALA A 63 -2.62 3.18 13.15
C ALA A 63 -1.24 3.87 13.08
N CYS A 64 -0.16 3.17 13.42
CA CYS A 64 1.20 3.69 13.26
C CYS A 64 1.55 3.95 11.79
N LEU A 65 1.20 3.04 10.89
CA LEU A 65 1.42 3.25 9.45
C LEU A 65 0.58 4.42 8.91
N ARG A 66 -0.69 4.55 9.33
CA ARG A 66 -1.52 5.71 8.96
C ARG A 66 -0.92 7.03 9.45
N ALA A 67 -0.34 7.04 10.66
CA ALA A 67 0.35 8.21 11.18
C ALA A 67 1.60 8.57 10.35
N ALA A 68 2.40 7.60 9.94
CA ALA A 68 3.53 7.82 9.03
C ALA A 68 3.04 8.32 7.65
N ALA A 69 1.99 7.72 7.10
CA ALA A 69 1.40 8.13 5.83
C ALA A 69 0.87 9.58 5.87
N SER A 70 0.33 10.03 7.00
CA SER A 70 -0.12 11.42 7.19
C SER A 70 1.03 12.44 7.26
N LEU A 71 2.26 11.96 7.43
CA LEU A 71 3.50 12.74 7.31
C LEU A 71 4.09 12.65 5.90
N ASP A 72 3.27 12.27 4.94
CA ASP A 72 3.64 12.20 3.52
C ASP A 72 4.70 11.13 3.18
N ASP A 73 4.86 10.10 4.02
CA ASP A 73 5.74 8.98 3.75
C ASP A 73 5.16 8.05 2.68
N ALA A 74 5.85 7.96 1.55
CA ALA A 74 5.38 7.21 0.38
C ALA A 74 5.33 5.69 0.61
N GLU A 75 6.27 5.16 1.39
CA GLU A 75 6.30 3.73 1.73
C GLU A 75 5.12 3.36 2.64
N ALA A 76 4.80 4.18 3.65
CA ALA A 76 3.64 3.96 4.51
C ALA A 76 2.33 4.04 3.72
N GLN A 77 2.21 5.02 2.81
CA GLN A 77 1.07 5.14 1.91
C GLN A 77 0.91 3.90 1.02
N TYR A 78 2.01 3.41 0.45
CA TYR A 78 2.01 2.16 -0.32
C TYR A 78 1.58 0.95 0.53
N GLN A 79 2.14 0.78 1.73
CA GLN A 79 1.82 -0.35 2.60
C GLN A 79 0.35 -0.37 3.00
N ILE A 80 -0.24 0.80 3.31
CA ILE A 80 -1.67 0.90 3.60
C ILE A 80 -2.49 0.57 2.36
N GLY A 81 -2.19 1.20 1.23
CA GLY A 81 -2.90 0.96 -0.03
C GLY A 81 -2.88 -0.51 -0.42
N LYS A 82 -1.71 -1.17 -0.30
CA LYS A 82 -1.57 -2.60 -0.54
C LYS A 82 -2.42 -3.44 0.42
N LYS A 83 -2.39 -3.14 1.73
CA LYS A 83 -3.18 -3.87 2.74
C LYS A 83 -4.68 -3.76 2.47
N LEU A 84 -5.18 -2.57 2.15
CA LEU A 84 -6.59 -2.34 1.81
C LEU A 84 -6.99 -3.08 0.54
N LEU A 85 -6.11 -3.07 -0.47
CA LEU A 85 -6.31 -3.80 -1.73
C LEU A 85 -6.39 -5.31 -1.49
N ASP A 86 -5.49 -5.87 -0.67
CA ASP A 86 -5.48 -7.30 -0.34
C ASP A 86 -6.75 -7.69 0.46
N GLU A 87 -7.22 -6.84 1.38
CA GLU A 87 -8.47 -7.05 2.11
C GLU A 87 -9.70 -7.00 1.17
N ALA A 88 -9.75 -6.03 0.27
CA ALA A 88 -10.84 -5.92 -0.71
C ALA A 88 -10.90 -7.15 -1.62
N LYS A 89 -9.75 -7.64 -2.10
CA LYS A 89 -9.68 -8.88 -2.90
C LYS A 89 -10.16 -10.11 -2.14
N LEU A 90 -9.78 -10.23 -0.86
CA LEU A 90 -10.26 -11.32 -0.03
C LEU A 90 -11.78 -11.27 0.10
N ARG A 91 -12.37 -10.09 0.35
CA ARG A 91 -13.82 -9.91 0.42
C ARG A 91 -14.49 -10.25 -0.91
N GLN A 92 -13.89 -9.86 -2.03
CA GLN A 92 -14.38 -10.19 -3.37
C GLN A 92 -14.43 -11.71 -3.59
N THR A 93 -13.35 -12.41 -3.21
CA THR A 93 -13.29 -13.88 -3.32
C THR A 93 -14.37 -14.53 -2.45
N LEU A 94 -14.48 -14.14 -1.18
CA LEU A 94 -15.49 -14.69 -0.28
C LEU A 94 -16.91 -14.43 -0.75
N GLN A 95 -17.17 -13.26 -1.37
CA GLN A 95 -18.46 -12.93 -1.96
C GLN A 95 -18.77 -13.80 -3.19
N SER A 96 -17.80 -13.98 -4.09
CA SER A 96 -17.98 -14.80 -5.30
C SER A 96 -18.18 -16.28 -4.98
N GLU A 97 -17.61 -16.77 -3.87
CA GLU A 97 -17.80 -18.12 -3.36
C GLU A 97 -19.09 -18.28 -2.53
N GLY A 98 -19.86 -17.21 -2.34
CA GLY A 98 -21.14 -17.23 -1.58
C GLY A 98 -20.96 -17.27 -0.05
N LEU A 99 -19.74 -17.25 0.47
CA LEU A 99 -19.47 -17.37 1.90
C LEU A 99 -19.87 -16.11 2.68
N PHE A 100 -19.76 -14.93 2.05
CA PHE A 100 -20.14 -13.63 2.64
C PHE A 100 -20.90 -12.74 1.64
N ALA A 101 -21.75 -13.35 0.82
CA ALA A 101 -22.57 -12.62 -0.15
C ALA A 101 -23.61 -11.75 0.56
N SER A 102 -23.33 -10.46 0.69
CA SER A 102 -24.25 -9.49 1.27
C SER A 102 -24.01 -8.08 0.70
N PRO A 103 -25.08 -7.24 0.61
CA PRO A 103 -24.94 -5.84 0.19
C PRO A 103 -23.97 -5.02 1.07
N SER A 104 -23.85 -5.39 2.34
CA SER A 104 -22.91 -4.74 3.26
C SER A 104 -21.47 -5.07 2.92
N ASN A 105 -21.17 -6.34 2.64
CA ASN A 105 -19.83 -6.77 2.23
C ASN A 105 -19.43 -6.14 0.90
N GLU A 106 -20.36 -6.06 -0.05
CA GLU A 106 -20.14 -5.44 -1.35
C GLU A 106 -19.78 -3.94 -1.20
N ARG A 107 -20.55 -3.18 -0.41
CA ARG A 107 -20.23 -1.78 -0.12
C ARG A 107 -18.87 -1.61 0.53
N GLN A 108 -18.55 -2.43 1.54
CA GLN A 108 -17.23 -2.39 2.19
C GLN A 108 -16.10 -2.73 1.21
N MET A 109 -16.29 -3.72 0.36
CA MET A 109 -15.31 -4.09 -0.66
C MET A 109 -15.02 -2.90 -1.61
N HIS A 110 -16.06 -2.24 -2.11
CA HIS A 110 -15.88 -1.07 -2.97
C HIS A 110 -15.17 0.07 -2.25
N GLN A 111 -15.55 0.39 -1.01
CA GLN A 111 -14.87 1.43 -0.21
C GLN A 111 -13.39 1.12 0.01
N LEU A 112 -13.05 -0.14 0.29
CA LEU A 112 -11.66 -0.56 0.45
C LEU A 112 -10.86 -0.42 -0.85
N TYR A 113 -11.44 -0.74 -2.00
CA TYR A 113 -10.80 -0.54 -3.30
C TYR A 113 -10.55 0.95 -3.60
N GLU A 114 -11.53 1.82 -3.35
CA GLU A 114 -11.41 3.26 -3.54
C GLU A 114 -10.33 3.86 -2.61
N GLU A 115 -10.36 3.51 -1.33
CA GLU A 115 -9.37 3.97 -0.35
C GLU A 115 -7.96 3.45 -0.71
N ALA A 116 -7.84 2.18 -1.11
CA ALA A 116 -6.58 1.61 -1.57
C ALA A 116 -6.01 2.39 -2.76
N HIS A 117 -6.85 2.65 -3.77
CA HIS A 117 -6.44 3.41 -4.95
C HIS A 117 -5.95 4.81 -4.59
N ALA A 118 -6.64 5.52 -3.68
CA ALA A 118 -6.24 6.86 -3.23
C ALA A 118 -4.87 6.86 -2.54
N TYR A 119 -4.61 5.90 -1.64
CA TYR A 119 -3.29 5.76 -1.00
C TYR A 119 -2.19 5.43 -2.02
N LEU A 120 -2.43 4.51 -2.94
CA LEU A 120 -1.48 4.14 -3.99
C LEU A 120 -1.20 5.32 -4.93
N GLN A 121 -2.21 6.14 -5.25
CA GLN A 121 -2.04 7.34 -6.05
C GLN A 121 -1.14 8.37 -5.36
N THR A 122 -1.29 8.56 -4.05
CA THR A 122 -0.47 9.49 -3.29
C THR A 122 0.97 8.99 -3.21
N ALA A 123 1.18 7.70 -2.98
CA ALA A 123 2.51 7.09 -2.98
C ALA A 123 3.20 7.19 -4.35
N GLU A 124 2.46 6.94 -5.44
CA GLU A 124 3.00 7.08 -6.80
C GLU A 124 3.43 8.50 -7.12
N LYS A 125 2.62 9.52 -6.77
CA LYS A 125 2.96 10.93 -6.97
C LYS A 125 4.29 11.31 -6.29
N ARG A 126 4.70 10.56 -5.27
CA ARG A 126 5.98 10.68 -4.57
C ARG A 126 7.07 9.75 -5.11
N GLY A 127 6.83 9.14 -6.27
CA GLY A 127 7.80 8.31 -6.99
C GLY A 127 7.84 6.85 -6.55
N HIS A 128 6.90 6.37 -5.74
CA HIS A 128 6.90 4.97 -5.28
C HIS A 128 6.51 4.00 -6.40
N VAL A 129 7.48 3.25 -6.90
CA VAL A 129 7.36 2.42 -8.11
C VAL A 129 6.35 1.29 -7.96
N LEU A 130 6.35 0.59 -6.82
CA LEU A 130 5.40 -0.50 -6.59
C LEU A 130 3.97 0.01 -6.44
N ALA A 131 3.77 1.23 -5.93
CA ALA A 131 2.45 1.86 -5.90
C ALA A 131 1.95 2.16 -7.31
N LYS A 132 2.81 2.67 -8.21
CA LYS A 132 2.50 2.85 -9.63
C LYS A 132 2.05 1.55 -10.28
N ARG A 133 2.76 0.43 -10.01
CA ARG A 133 2.43 -0.89 -10.52
C ARG A 133 1.07 -1.38 -10.03
N LEU A 134 0.78 -1.25 -8.72
CA LEU A 134 -0.51 -1.64 -8.17
C LEU A 134 -1.66 -0.77 -8.67
N ARG A 135 -1.43 0.54 -8.92
CA ARG A 135 -2.41 1.40 -9.58
C ARG A 135 -2.71 0.92 -10.99
N GLY A 136 -1.69 0.53 -11.74
CA GLY A 136 -1.88 -0.08 -13.05
C GLY A 136 -2.83 -1.27 -12.99
N LEU A 137 -2.64 -2.15 -12.00
CA LEU A 137 -3.56 -3.28 -11.76
C LEU A 137 -4.96 -2.85 -11.37
N SER A 138 -5.10 -1.75 -10.62
CA SER A 138 -6.40 -1.20 -10.25
C SER A 138 -7.17 -0.77 -11.49
N TYR A 139 -6.53 -0.10 -12.45
CA TYR A 139 -7.15 0.25 -13.74
C TYR A 139 -7.47 -0.98 -14.60
N ILE A 140 -6.55 -1.96 -14.70
CA ILE A 140 -6.79 -3.18 -15.49
C ILE A 140 -8.04 -3.94 -15.01
N ASN A 141 -8.26 -3.97 -13.69
CA ASN A 141 -9.32 -4.78 -13.07
C ASN A 141 -10.54 -3.96 -12.60
N GLY A 142 -10.51 -2.64 -12.69
CA GLY A 142 -11.58 -1.79 -12.18
C GLY A 142 -11.67 -1.73 -10.65
N TRP A 143 -10.53 -1.85 -9.95
CA TRP A 143 -10.49 -1.83 -8.48
C TRP A 143 -10.47 -0.39 -7.95
N GLY A 144 -11.64 0.11 -7.51
CA GLY A 144 -11.81 1.46 -6.98
C GLY A 144 -11.75 2.58 -8.01
N VAL A 145 -11.65 2.23 -9.28
CA VAL A 145 -11.66 3.15 -10.44
C VAL A 145 -12.37 2.48 -11.62
N PRO A 146 -12.89 3.23 -12.57
CA PRO A 146 -13.35 2.66 -13.83
C PRO A 146 -12.23 1.86 -14.51
N ALA A 147 -12.59 0.69 -15.06
CA ALA A 147 -11.61 -0.15 -15.74
C ALA A 147 -11.10 0.53 -17.00
N ASP A 148 -9.77 0.63 -17.11
CA ASP A 148 -9.05 1.11 -18.28
C ASP A 148 -7.77 0.26 -18.45
N LYS A 149 -7.84 -0.73 -19.33
CA LYS A 149 -6.75 -1.68 -19.52
C LYS A 149 -5.52 -1.05 -20.15
N GLU A 150 -5.69 -0.06 -21.02
CA GLU A 150 -4.60 0.62 -21.70
C GLU A 150 -3.82 1.48 -20.71
N GLN A 151 -4.50 2.38 -20.01
CA GLN A 151 -3.90 3.19 -18.95
C GLN A 151 -3.25 2.31 -17.87
N GLY A 152 -3.90 1.23 -17.48
CA GLY A 152 -3.39 0.32 -16.47
C GLY A 152 -2.11 -0.37 -16.91
N PHE A 153 -2.05 -0.82 -18.16
CA PHE A 153 -0.87 -1.45 -18.72
C PHE A 153 0.30 -0.46 -18.84
N ASP A 154 0.03 0.77 -19.29
CA ASP A 154 1.05 1.82 -19.38
C ASP A 154 1.69 2.13 -18.02
N LEU A 155 0.91 2.18 -16.95
CA LEU A 155 1.43 2.35 -15.59
C LEU A 155 2.31 1.18 -15.15
N VAL A 156 1.94 -0.06 -15.48
CA VAL A 156 2.75 -1.24 -15.18
C VAL A 156 4.07 -1.17 -15.94
N VAL A 157 4.05 -0.87 -17.23
CA VAL A 157 5.25 -0.74 -18.06
C VAL A 157 6.13 0.40 -17.55
N ALA A 158 5.58 1.57 -17.27
CA ALA A 158 6.31 2.70 -16.71
C ALA A 158 6.97 2.38 -15.35
N SER A 159 6.36 1.48 -14.55
CA SER A 159 6.98 1.01 -13.32
C SER A 159 8.21 0.13 -13.56
N ILE A 160 8.18 -0.68 -14.61
CA ILE A 160 9.31 -1.54 -15.03
C ILE A 160 10.44 -0.70 -15.59
N GLU A 161 10.12 0.31 -16.39
CA GLU A 161 11.10 1.28 -16.91
C GLU A 161 11.79 2.04 -15.76
N GLN A 162 11.01 2.52 -14.79
CA GLN A 162 11.53 3.27 -13.64
C GLN A 162 12.47 2.42 -12.76
N GLU A 163 12.20 1.12 -12.61
CA GLU A 163 13.08 0.17 -11.90
C GLU A 163 14.24 -0.33 -12.74
N ASN A 164 14.25 -0.07 -14.05
CA ASN A 164 15.14 -0.68 -15.02
C ASN A 164 15.15 -2.22 -14.91
N SER A 165 13.97 -2.82 -14.73
CA SER A 165 13.79 -4.26 -14.44
C SER A 165 13.22 -5.05 -15.62
N TRP A 166 13.66 -4.71 -16.83
CA TRP A 166 13.23 -5.36 -18.07
C TRP A 166 13.57 -6.87 -18.15
N ASP A 167 14.68 -7.27 -17.54
CA ASP A 167 15.11 -8.65 -17.39
C ASP A 167 14.16 -9.49 -16.51
N LYS A 168 13.36 -8.83 -15.68
CA LYS A 168 12.43 -9.45 -14.72
C LYS A 168 10.97 -9.40 -15.18
N VAL A 169 10.67 -8.93 -16.39
CA VAL A 169 9.30 -8.80 -16.90
C VAL A 169 8.49 -10.10 -16.72
N PRO A 170 8.99 -11.30 -17.12
CA PRO A 170 8.19 -12.52 -16.93
C PRO A 170 7.82 -12.79 -15.47
N GLN A 171 8.77 -12.59 -14.55
CA GLN A 171 8.55 -12.77 -13.10
C GLN A 171 7.58 -11.72 -12.55
N ILE A 172 7.74 -10.44 -12.95
CA ILE A 172 6.84 -9.37 -12.57
C ILE A 172 5.43 -9.67 -13.05
N PHE A 173 5.25 -9.98 -14.33
CA PHE A 173 3.94 -10.28 -14.90
C PHE A 173 3.29 -11.50 -14.24
N ALA A 174 4.05 -12.56 -13.96
CA ALA A 174 3.56 -13.72 -13.22
C ALA A 174 3.09 -13.33 -11.80
N SER A 175 3.86 -12.51 -11.09
CA SER A 175 3.56 -12.10 -9.71
C SER A 175 2.30 -11.23 -9.57
N ILE A 176 1.90 -10.54 -10.65
CA ILE A 176 0.75 -9.63 -10.69
C ILE A 176 -0.42 -10.16 -11.55
N GLY A 177 -0.34 -11.40 -12.04
CA GLY A 177 -1.40 -12.03 -12.80
C GLY A 177 -1.53 -11.57 -14.26
N LEU A 178 -0.49 -10.94 -14.83
CA LEU A 178 -0.43 -10.51 -16.23
C LEU A 178 0.37 -11.50 -17.12
N ASN A 179 0.39 -12.76 -16.77
CA ASN A 179 1.16 -13.81 -17.48
C ASN A 179 0.46 -14.39 -18.72
N LYS A 180 -0.57 -13.73 -19.24
CA LYS A 180 -1.24 -14.13 -20.47
C LYS A 180 -0.50 -13.60 -21.71
N PRO A 181 -0.55 -14.35 -22.86
CA PRO A 181 0.13 -13.93 -24.09
C PRO A 181 -0.22 -12.53 -24.59
N GLU A 182 -1.46 -12.09 -24.36
CA GLU A 182 -1.95 -10.76 -24.75
C GLU A 182 -1.14 -9.62 -24.15
N PHE A 183 -0.68 -9.75 -22.89
CA PHE A 183 0.11 -8.73 -22.21
C PHE A 183 1.55 -8.67 -22.74
N PHE A 184 2.14 -9.81 -23.11
CA PHE A 184 3.46 -9.83 -23.75
C PHE A 184 3.41 -9.23 -25.15
N SER A 185 2.33 -9.48 -25.90
CA SER A 185 2.10 -8.87 -27.23
C SER A 185 1.92 -7.35 -27.12
N ALA A 186 1.17 -6.88 -26.11
CA ALA A 186 1.02 -5.44 -25.82
C ALA A 186 2.37 -4.80 -25.46
N LEU A 187 3.21 -5.48 -24.67
CA LEU A 187 4.54 -5.01 -24.31
C LEU A 187 5.45 -4.82 -25.53
N THR A 188 5.41 -5.78 -26.46
CA THR A 188 6.20 -5.72 -27.71
C THR A 188 5.77 -4.52 -28.56
N LYS A 189 4.45 -4.29 -28.71
CA LYS A 189 3.92 -3.13 -29.41
C LYS A 189 4.32 -1.80 -28.75
N HIS A 190 4.22 -1.71 -27.42
CA HIS A 190 4.59 -0.51 -26.67
C HIS A 190 6.08 -0.16 -26.84
N ARG A 191 6.97 -1.14 -26.87
CA ARG A 191 8.42 -0.92 -27.14
C ARG A 191 8.69 -0.54 -28.59
N GLY A 192 7.97 -1.13 -29.54
CA GLY A 192 8.13 -0.82 -30.97
C GLY A 192 7.62 0.56 -31.38
N SER A 193 6.71 1.17 -30.60
CA SER A 193 6.21 2.53 -30.86
C SER A 193 7.10 3.66 -30.31
N LYS A 194 8.09 3.33 -29.46
CA LYS A 194 9.02 4.30 -28.84
C LYS A 194 10.41 4.30 -29.51
N GLY A 195 10.66 3.49 -30.51
CA GLY A 195 11.89 3.44 -31.30
C GLY A 195 11.66 3.97 -32.71
#